data_2bb99ced220d5223f1a61e481fabf01e
#
_entry.id   2bb99ced220d5223f1a61e481fabf01e
#
_cell.length_a   1.000
_cell.length_b   1.000
_cell.length_c   1.000
_cell.angle_alpha   90.00
_cell.angle_beta   90.00
_cell.angle_gamma   90.00
#
_symmetry.space_group_name_H-M   'P 1'
#
loop_
_entity.id
_entity.type
_entity.pdbx_description
1 polymer ?
#
loop_
_entity_poly.entity_id
_entity_poly.type
_entity_poly.pdbx_seq_one_letter_code
_entity_poly.pdbx_strand_id
1 'polypeptide(L)'
;MTTDPSPIVILALGCNVDAPVNMPRLQAALAARFPSIRFTRQLVTAAIGIEAAPFANCLAWMETDQDYATLHAATKEIEQQLGCTREDRREGRVVADADILCCGGCRYHADDWQRPYIQTLMAELPCR
;
A
#
# COMPACT_ATOMS: atom_id res chain seq x y z
N MET A 1 -31.26 10.30 7.37
CA MET A 1 -30.12 10.02 6.48
C MET A 1 -29.11 9.09 7.14
N THR A 2 -28.79 8.04 6.47
CA THR A 2 -27.81 7.12 7.01
C THR A 2 -26.39 7.66 6.84
N THR A 3 -25.57 7.40 7.81
CA THR A 3 -24.17 7.73 7.74
C THR A 3 -23.47 6.49 7.17
N ASP A 4 -23.18 6.51 5.89
CA ASP A 4 -22.45 5.43 5.29
C ASP A 4 -20.99 5.49 5.73
N PRO A 5 -20.31 4.34 5.81
CA PRO A 5 -18.89 4.36 6.02
C PRO A 5 -18.21 5.18 4.93
N SER A 6 -17.10 5.80 5.28
CA SER A 6 -16.33 6.55 4.30
C SER A 6 -15.95 5.62 3.13
N PRO A 7 -16.16 6.05 1.88
CA PRO A 7 -15.71 5.26 0.74
C PRO A 7 -14.21 5.35 0.50
N ILE A 8 -13.51 6.08 1.32
CA ILE A 8 -12.06 6.26 1.17
C ILE A 8 -11.33 5.02 1.63
N VAL A 9 -10.47 4.51 0.76
CA VAL A 9 -9.55 3.41 1.07
C VAL A 9 -8.14 3.93 0.95
N ILE A 10 -7.30 3.60 1.93
CA ILE A 10 -5.90 4.00 1.95
C ILE A 10 -5.04 2.75 1.97
N LEU A 11 -4.06 2.71 1.08
CA LEU A 11 -3.09 1.63 0.99
C LEU A 11 -1.70 2.15 1.29
N ALA A 12 -0.88 1.32 1.94
CA ALA A 12 0.55 1.55 2.07
C ALA A 12 1.26 0.67 1.05
N LEU A 13 2.09 1.27 0.22
CA LEU A 13 2.84 0.56 -0.80
C LEU A 13 4.33 0.58 -0.45
N GLY A 14 5.00 -0.56 -0.70
CA GLY A 14 6.42 -0.64 -0.44
C GLY A 14 7.11 -1.64 -1.36
N CYS A 15 8.37 -1.40 -1.66
CA CYS A 15 9.23 -2.36 -2.32
C CYS A 15 10.70 -2.04 -2.04
N ASN A 16 11.53 -3.07 -2.01
CA ASN A 16 12.97 -2.90 -1.84
C ASN A 16 13.80 -3.68 -2.84
N VAL A 17 13.17 -4.19 -3.89
CA VAL A 17 13.85 -4.86 -5.00
C VAL A 17 13.65 -4.00 -6.22
N ASP A 18 14.75 -3.46 -6.75
CA ASP A 18 14.72 -2.63 -7.97
C ASP A 18 13.54 -1.64 -7.94
N ALA A 19 13.45 -0.86 -6.87
CA ALA A 19 12.31 0.01 -6.61
C ALA A 19 12.01 0.97 -7.75
N PRO A 20 13.01 1.58 -8.44
CA PRO A 20 12.72 2.46 -9.57
C PRO A 20 11.94 1.78 -10.71
N VAL A 21 12.00 0.47 -10.80
CA VAL A 21 11.22 -0.30 -11.79
C VAL A 21 9.95 -0.86 -11.16
N ASN A 22 10.06 -1.45 -9.98
CA ASN A 22 8.95 -2.20 -9.41
C ASN A 22 7.87 -1.32 -8.75
N MET A 23 8.24 -0.17 -8.20
CA MET A 23 7.21 0.73 -7.65
C MET A 23 6.30 1.26 -8.75
N PRO A 24 6.81 1.76 -9.90
CA PRO A 24 5.92 2.14 -10.99
C PRO A 24 5.07 0.99 -11.52
N ARG A 25 5.60 -0.23 -11.55
CA ARG A 25 4.82 -1.40 -11.96
C ARG A 25 3.65 -1.67 -11.01
N LEU A 26 3.90 -1.57 -9.71
CA LEU A 26 2.86 -1.72 -8.70
C LEU A 26 1.80 -0.65 -8.83
N GLN A 27 2.22 0.60 -8.98
CA GLN A 27 1.29 1.71 -9.15
C GLN A 27 0.45 1.55 -10.42
N ALA A 28 1.07 1.13 -11.53
CA ALA A 28 0.36 0.92 -12.79
C ALA A 28 -0.68 -0.20 -12.68
N ALA A 29 -0.32 -1.30 -12.01
CA ALA A 29 -1.25 -2.41 -11.82
C ALA A 29 -2.44 -1.99 -10.97
N LEU A 30 -2.20 -1.22 -9.92
CA LEU A 30 -3.28 -0.69 -9.09
C LEU A 30 -4.15 0.30 -9.86
N ALA A 31 -3.56 1.17 -10.65
CA ALA A 31 -4.31 2.15 -11.43
C ALA A 31 -5.18 1.49 -12.50
N ALA A 32 -4.71 0.39 -13.08
CA ALA A 32 -5.51 -0.38 -14.03
C ALA A 32 -6.73 -1.05 -13.36
N ARG A 33 -6.57 -1.48 -12.12
CA ARG A 33 -7.62 -2.15 -11.37
C ARG A 33 -8.58 -1.17 -10.71
N PHE A 34 -8.06 -0.03 -10.26
CA PHE A 34 -8.80 1.00 -9.52
C PHE A 34 -8.57 2.36 -10.16
N PRO A 35 -9.37 2.74 -11.18
CA PRO A 35 -9.09 3.96 -11.94
C PRO A 35 -9.09 5.26 -11.14
N SER A 36 -9.74 5.29 -9.97
CA SER A 36 -9.76 6.49 -9.15
C SER A 36 -8.56 6.62 -8.22
N ILE A 37 -7.67 5.62 -8.21
CA ILE A 37 -6.55 5.60 -7.25
C ILE A 37 -5.56 6.72 -7.53
N ARG A 38 -5.03 7.31 -6.46
CA ARG A 38 -4.00 8.35 -6.51
C ARG A 38 -2.89 7.99 -5.55
N PHE A 39 -1.70 8.54 -5.77
CA PHE A 39 -0.52 8.18 -5.01
C PHE A 39 0.15 9.42 -4.43
N THR A 40 0.73 9.27 -3.23
CA THR A 40 1.62 10.28 -2.68
C THR A 40 2.99 10.18 -3.32
N ARG A 41 3.87 11.11 -2.98
CA ARG A 41 5.31 10.96 -3.29
C ARG A 41 5.86 9.74 -2.57
N GLN A 42 7.05 9.33 -2.97
CA GLN A 42 7.75 8.21 -2.36
C GLN A 42 8.75 8.71 -1.32
N LEU A 43 8.89 7.93 -0.25
CA LEU A 43 9.92 8.12 0.77
C LEU A 43 10.73 6.84 0.89
N VAL A 44 12.05 6.98 1.02
CA VAL A 44 12.94 5.83 1.23
C VAL A 44 13.19 5.69 2.71
N THR A 45 12.96 4.49 3.25
CA THR A 45 13.18 4.19 4.65
C THR A 45 14.01 2.93 4.83
N ALA A 46 14.71 2.83 5.96
CA ALA A 46 15.40 1.60 6.32
C ALA A 46 14.39 0.49 6.57
N ALA A 47 14.78 -0.76 6.27
CA ALA A 47 13.95 -1.92 6.60
C ALA A 47 13.81 -2.01 8.12
N ILE A 48 12.60 -2.37 8.57
CA ILE A 48 12.29 -2.41 10.01
C ILE A 48 12.30 -3.86 10.47
N GLY A 49 13.10 -4.14 11.50
CA GLY A 49 13.11 -5.43 12.17
C GLY A 49 13.87 -6.53 11.45
N ILE A 50 14.39 -6.28 10.26
CA ILE A 50 15.17 -7.24 9.49
C ILE A 50 16.33 -6.55 8.80
N GLU A 51 17.35 -7.31 8.51
CA GLU A 51 18.47 -6.82 7.73
C GLU A 51 18.15 -7.00 6.25
N ALA A 52 17.79 -5.90 5.60
CA ALA A 52 17.36 -5.90 4.21
C ALA A 52 17.65 -4.54 3.58
N ALA A 53 17.50 -4.47 2.26
CA ALA A 53 17.67 -3.21 1.53
C ALA A 53 16.59 -2.20 1.95
N PRO A 54 16.90 -0.90 1.88
CA PRO A 54 15.90 0.13 2.18
C PRO A 54 14.69 0.02 1.28
N PHE A 55 13.54 0.43 1.81
CA PHE A 55 12.27 0.40 1.10
C PHE A 55 11.97 1.75 0.47
N ALA A 56 11.42 1.73 -0.75
CA ALA A 56 10.67 2.85 -1.28
C ALA A 56 9.22 2.68 -0.81
N ASN A 57 8.64 3.74 -0.28
CA ASN A 57 7.29 3.71 0.29
C ASN A 57 6.46 4.85 -0.24
N CYS A 58 5.18 4.61 -0.45
CA CYS A 58 4.22 5.67 -0.68
C CYS A 58 2.86 5.22 -0.18
N LEU A 59 1.93 6.17 -0.09
CA LEU A 59 0.53 5.85 0.18
C LEU A 59 -0.25 6.00 -1.10
N ALA A 60 -1.35 5.25 -1.17
CA ALA A 60 -2.34 5.40 -2.22
C ALA A 60 -3.69 5.58 -1.57
N TRP A 61 -4.59 6.31 -2.24
CA TRP A 61 -5.96 6.43 -1.77
C TRP A 61 -6.90 6.37 -2.96
N MET A 62 -8.12 5.90 -2.69
CA MET A 62 -9.15 5.80 -3.72
C MET A 62 -10.51 5.82 -3.04
N GLU A 63 -11.53 6.04 -3.84
CA GLU A 63 -12.91 5.92 -3.39
C GLU A 63 -13.51 4.67 -4.00
N THR A 64 -14.03 3.81 -3.15
CA THR A 64 -14.71 2.59 -3.58
C THR A 64 -15.58 2.09 -2.44
N ASP A 65 -16.68 1.41 -2.79
CA ASP A 65 -17.55 0.76 -1.83
C ASP A 65 -17.28 -0.73 -1.70
N GLN A 66 -16.22 -1.23 -2.34
CA GLN A 66 -15.83 -2.63 -2.19
C GLN A 66 -15.40 -2.91 -0.76
N ASP A 67 -15.70 -4.13 -0.29
CA ASP A 67 -15.35 -4.49 1.08
C ASP A 67 -13.87 -4.88 1.20
N TYR A 68 -13.45 -5.03 2.45
CA TYR A 68 -12.04 -5.36 2.75
C TYR A 68 -11.61 -6.67 2.08
N ALA A 69 -12.45 -7.71 2.15
CA ALA A 69 -12.07 -9.02 1.61
C ALA A 69 -11.81 -8.95 0.11
N THR A 70 -12.67 -8.23 -0.62
CA THR A 70 -12.53 -8.05 -2.07
C THR A 70 -11.25 -7.28 -2.39
N LEU A 71 -11.00 -6.20 -1.67
CA LEU A 71 -9.81 -5.37 -1.87
C LEU A 71 -8.54 -6.14 -1.51
N HIS A 72 -8.57 -6.87 -0.41
CA HIS A 72 -7.42 -7.67 0.02
C HIS A 72 -7.06 -8.72 -1.03
N ALA A 73 -8.06 -9.42 -1.56
CA ALA A 73 -7.83 -10.40 -2.60
C ALA A 73 -7.21 -9.76 -3.84
N ALA A 74 -7.69 -8.57 -4.22
CA ALA A 74 -7.17 -7.85 -5.37
C ALA A 74 -5.70 -7.45 -5.18
N THR A 75 -5.35 -6.94 -4.00
CA THR A 75 -3.95 -6.55 -3.74
C THR A 75 -3.02 -7.77 -3.76
N LYS A 76 -3.44 -8.89 -3.19
CA LYS A 76 -2.63 -10.10 -3.19
C LYS A 76 -2.47 -10.66 -4.60
N GLU A 77 -3.50 -10.61 -5.41
CA GLU A 77 -3.43 -11.02 -6.80
C GLU A 77 -2.43 -10.16 -7.58
N ILE A 78 -2.45 -8.86 -7.37
CA ILE A 78 -1.50 -7.94 -8.00
C ILE A 78 -0.07 -8.27 -7.56
N GLU A 79 0.16 -8.48 -6.27
CA GLU A 79 1.48 -8.85 -5.77
C GLU A 79 2.01 -10.12 -6.45
N GLN A 80 1.15 -11.12 -6.61
CA GLN A 80 1.51 -12.37 -7.28
C GLN A 80 1.86 -12.13 -8.75
N GLN A 81 1.06 -11.33 -9.43
CA GLN A 81 1.31 -11.01 -10.84
C GLN A 81 2.65 -10.28 -11.04
N LEU A 82 3.08 -9.53 -10.05
CA LEU A 82 4.35 -8.82 -10.11
C LEU A 82 5.55 -9.65 -9.68
N GLY A 83 5.32 -10.90 -9.30
CA GLY A 83 6.40 -11.83 -9.02
C GLY A 83 6.79 -11.95 -7.56
N CYS A 84 5.93 -11.54 -6.64
CA CYS A 84 6.20 -11.69 -5.21
C CYS A 84 6.13 -13.15 -4.80
N THR A 85 7.10 -13.61 -4.03
CA THR A 85 7.12 -14.98 -3.50
C THR A 85 7.33 -14.95 -2.00
N ARG A 86 6.87 -15.99 -1.32
CA ARG A 86 7.14 -16.16 0.11
C ARG A 86 8.63 -16.28 0.40
N GLU A 87 9.34 -16.96 -0.49
CA GLU A 87 10.76 -17.16 -0.34
C GLU A 87 11.51 -15.83 -0.33
N ASP A 88 11.20 -14.96 -1.29
CA ASP A 88 11.80 -13.64 -1.34
C ASP A 88 11.50 -12.85 -0.07
N ARG A 89 10.26 -12.88 0.39
CA ARG A 89 9.88 -12.16 1.61
C ARG A 89 10.64 -12.63 2.83
N ARG A 90 10.84 -13.94 2.94
CA ARG A 90 11.62 -14.52 4.05
C ARG A 90 13.08 -14.04 4.03
N GLU A 91 13.60 -13.75 2.85
CA GLU A 91 14.95 -13.23 2.67
C GLU A 91 15.02 -11.71 2.69
N GLY A 92 13.93 -11.05 2.99
CA GLY A 92 13.89 -9.60 3.05
C GLY A 92 13.76 -8.91 1.70
N ARG A 93 13.46 -9.67 0.64
CA ARG A 93 13.24 -9.11 -0.70
C ARG A 93 11.75 -8.95 -0.96
N VAL A 94 11.31 -7.72 -1.09
CA VAL A 94 9.91 -7.40 -1.33
C VAL A 94 9.81 -6.69 -2.67
N VAL A 95 9.33 -7.40 -3.67
CA VAL A 95 9.15 -6.87 -5.03
C VAL A 95 8.01 -5.86 -5.06
N ALA A 96 6.92 -6.18 -4.40
CA ALA A 96 5.77 -5.29 -4.30
C ALA A 96 4.95 -5.69 -3.07
N ASP A 97 4.52 -4.69 -2.31
CA ASP A 97 3.70 -4.88 -1.13
C ASP A 97 2.63 -3.81 -1.10
N ALA A 98 1.38 -4.20 -0.91
CA ALA A 98 0.26 -3.28 -0.83
C ALA A 98 -0.62 -3.71 0.34
N ASP A 99 -0.60 -2.92 1.41
CA ASP A 99 -1.35 -3.19 2.62
C ASP A 99 -2.48 -2.20 2.77
N ILE A 100 -3.67 -2.69 3.10
CA ILE A 100 -4.83 -1.84 3.32
C ILE A 100 -4.73 -1.25 4.72
N LEU A 101 -4.61 0.07 4.81
CA LEU A 101 -4.55 0.76 6.09
C LEU A 101 -5.92 1.22 6.58
N CYS A 102 -6.82 1.50 5.66
CA CYS A 102 -8.17 1.98 6.00
C CYS A 102 -9.15 1.52 4.94
N CYS A 103 -10.29 1.02 5.37
CA CYS A 103 -11.37 0.58 4.48
C CYS A 103 -12.67 0.60 5.26
N GLY A 104 -13.70 1.25 4.70
CA GLY A 104 -15.02 1.30 5.31
C GLY A 104 -15.03 1.94 6.70
N GLY A 105 -14.12 2.87 6.96
CA GLY A 105 -14.00 3.50 8.26
C GLY A 105 -13.20 2.70 9.29
N CYS A 106 -12.75 1.51 8.94
CA CYS A 106 -11.93 0.68 9.81
C CYS A 106 -10.46 0.81 9.48
N ARG A 107 -9.62 0.79 10.50
CA ARG A 107 -8.17 0.82 10.36
C ARG A 107 -7.60 -0.57 10.51
N TYR A 108 -6.57 -0.86 9.73
CA TYR A 108 -5.84 -2.12 9.73
C TYR A 108 -4.37 -1.83 9.89
N HIS A 109 -3.57 -2.81 10.28
CA HIS A 109 -2.13 -2.65 10.51
C HIS A 109 -1.84 -1.53 11.50
N ALA A 110 -2.41 -1.66 12.71
CA ALA A 110 -2.37 -0.60 13.72
C ALA A 110 -0.96 -0.09 14.00
N ASP A 111 0.04 -0.99 14.03
CA ASP A 111 1.41 -0.61 14.32
C ASP A 111 2.00 0.28 13.22
N ASP A 112 1.59 0.06 11.97
CA ASP A 112 2.10 0.84 10.84
C ASP A 112 1.63 2.29 10.90
N TRP A 113 0.44 2.53 11.44
CA TRP A 113 -0.10 3.89 11.55
C TRP A 113 0.80 4.81 12.35
N GLN A 114 1.60 4.27 13.26
CA GLN A 114 2.46 5.06 14.14
C GLN A 114 3.84 5.34 13.54
N ARG A 115 4.16 4.75 12.41
CA ARG A 115 5.47 4.92 11.79
C ARG A 115 5.63 6.34 11.24
N PRO A 116 6.81 6.97 11.44
CA PRO A 116 7.01 8.35 10.99
C PRO A 116 6.71 8.58 9.51
N TYR A 117 7.11 7.66 8.63
CA TYR A 117 6.87 7.87 7.20
C TYR A 117 5.38 7.78 6.86
N ILE A 118 4.64 6.94 7.56
CA ILE A 118 3.18 6.86 7.38
C ILE A 118 2.54 8.19 7.80
N GLN A 119 2.93 8.72 8.95
CA GLN A 119 2.39 10.00 9.43
C GLN A 119 2.71 11.13 8.46
N THR A 120 3.94 11.18 7.96
CA THR A 120 4.36 12.19 7.00
C THR A 120 3.53 12.13 5.72
N LEU A 121 3.37 10.94 5.15
CA LEU A 121 2.63 10.78 3.90
C LEU A 121 1.12 10.95 4.11
N MET A 122 0.61 10.54 5.27
CA MET A 122 -0.81 10.70 5.58
C MET A 122 -1.22 12.17 5.57
N ALA A 123 -0.32 13.05 5.99
CA ALA A 123 -0.59 14.48 5.98
C ALA A 123 -0.74 15.06 4.56
N GLU A 124 -0.28 14.33 3.54
CA GLU A 124 -0.40 14.76 2.15
C GLU A 124 -1.73 14.36 1.50
N LEU A 125 -2.52 13.54 2.19
CA LEU A 125 -3.79 13.08 1.62
C LEU A 125 -4.82 14.21 1.64
N PRO A 126 -5.59 14.34 0.56
CA PRO A 126 -6.56 15.44 0.46
C PRO A 126 -7.78 15.23 1.33
N CYS A 127 -8.09 14.01 1.71
CA CYS A 127 -9.27 13.66 2.49
C CYS A 127 -8.87 13.14 3.85
N ARG A 128 -9.56 13.61 4.84
CA ARG A 128 -9.39 13.12 6.21
C ARG A 128 -10.72 12.95 6.89
#